data_4cae010488f3b46d881031ee71316491
#
_entry.id   4cae010488f3b46d881031ee71316491
#
_cell.length_a   1.000
_cell.length_b   1.000
_cell.length_c   1.000
_cell.angle_alpha   90.00
_cell.angle_beta   90.00
_cell.angle_gamma   90.00
#
_symmetry.space_group_name_H-M   'P 1'
#
loop_
_entity.id
_entity.type
_entity.pdbx_description
1 polymer ?
#
loop_
_entity_poly.entity_id
_entity_poly.type
_entity_poly.pdbx_seq_one_letter_code
_entity_poly.pdbx_strand_id
1 'polypeptide(L)'
;MAKSFIDLLLDDIFDAEWKGRYGEKMTEWELNLVRLFGRKGYVLRNIYVPKNNGETSEIDVVFITQKGIFVIESKNYSGWIFGDEKSAYWTAMLPDKSKNRFYNPIKQNSTHIKWLGQYLQNSVPLFSVIAFSERCELKKVAVESTDVLVIKRDRLYAAIRSIWDRTADILSES
;
A
#
# COMPACT_ATOMS: atom_id res chain seq x y z
N MET A 1 -27.27 1.94 16.82
CA MET A 1 -26.40 0.93 16.17
C MET A 1 -24.98 1.23 16.61
N ALA A 2 -24.27 0.25 17.17
CA ALA A 2 -22.86 0.42 17.49
C ALA A 2 -22.07 0.58 16.17
N LYS A 3 -21.13 1.55 16.12
CA LYS A 3 -20.24 1.72 14.97
C LYS A 3 -19.38 0.48 14.84
N SER A 4 -19.16 0.01 13.61
CA SER A 4 -18.22 -1.09 13.38
C SER A 4 -16.81 -0.64 13.78
N PHE A 5 -15.91 -1.60 14.07
CA PHE A 5 -14.51 -1.27 14.37
C PHE A 5 -13.85 -0.51 13.19
N ILE A 6 -14.24 -0.83 11.97
CA ILE A 6 -13.79 -0.12 10.76
C ILE A 6 -14.28 1.34 10.77
N ASP A 7 -15.53 1.59 11.17
CA ASP A 7 -16.07 2.95 11.27
C ASP A 7 -15.35 3.75 12.36
N LEU A 8 -15.05 3.13 13.50
CA LEU A 8 -14.27 3.75 14.57
C LEU A 8 -12.84 4.07 14.10
N LEU A 9 -12.20 3.14 13.40
CA LEU A 9 -10.87 3.33 12.82
C LEU A 9 -10.87 4.45 11.77
N LEU A 10 -11.89 4.49 10.93
CA LEU A 10 -12.07 5.55 9.93
C LEU A 10 -12.38 6.91 10.58
N ASP A 11 -13.15 6.95 11.65
CA ASP A 11 -13.44 8.18 12.37
C ASP A 11 -12.20 8.72 13.11
N ASP A 12 -11.34 7.85 13.65
CA ASP A 12 -10.09 8.23 14.31
C ASP A 12 -9.01 8.67 13.31
N ILE A 13 -8.96 8.05 12.11
CA ILE A 13 -7.97 8.36 11.08
C ILE A 13 -8.39 9.57 10.24
N PHE A 14 -9.70 9.80 10.06
CA PHE A 14 -10.21 10.77 9.10
C PHE A 14 -11.27 11.69 9.69
N ASP A 15 -10.97 12.98 9.69
CA ASP A 15 -11.94 14.00 10.00
C ASP A 15 -12.99 14.20 8.88
N ALA A 16 -13.98 15.06 9.14
CA ALA A 16 -15.07 15.31 8.20
C ALA A 16 -14.59 15.94 6.87
N GLU A 17 -13.47 16.66 6.88
CA GLU A 17 -12.87 17.28 5.70
C GLU A 17 -12.28 16.23 4.76
N TRP A 18 -11.70 15.18 5.32
CA TRP A 18 -11.15 14.08 4.55
C TRP A 18 -12.26 13.24 3.90
N LYS A 19 -13.36 12.96 4.62
CA LYS A 19 -14.54 12.26 4.07
C LYS A 19 -15.12 12.97 2.84
N GLY A 20 -14.99 14.27 2.73
CA GLY A 20 -15.38 15.07 1.56
C GLY A 20 -14.48 14.91 0.33
N ARG A 21 -13.20 14.56 0.53
CA ARG A 21 -12.23 14.33 -0.59
C ARG A 21 -12.28 12.92 -1.17
N TYR A 22 -13.01 12.02 -0.55
CA TYR A 22 -13.17 10.63 -1.04
C TYR A 22 -13.86 10.53 -2.42
N GLY A 23 -14.40 11.63 -2.95
CA GLY A 23 -15.00 11.74 -4.28
C GLY A 23 -14.02 11.94 -5.44
N GLU A 24 -12.70 12.06 -5.18
CA GLU A 24 -11.71 12.12 -6.27
C GLU A 24 -11.66 10.79 -7.03
N LYS A 25 -11.54 10.90 -8.36
CA LYS A 25 -11.55 9.73 -9.26
C LYS A 25 -10.52 8.70 -8.85
N MET A 26 -11.00 7.56 -8.35
CA MET A 26 -10.16 6.38 -8.14
C MET A 26 -9.58 5.91 -9.47
N THR A 27 -8.35 5.44 -9.47
CA THR A 27 -7.76 4.79 -10.63
C THR A 27 -8.44 3.45 -10.90
N GLU A 28 -8.35 2.94 -12.13
CA GLU A 28 -9.00 1.69 -12.51
C GLU A 28 -8.59 0.51 -11.60
N TRP A 29 -7.32 0.42 -11.24
CA TRP A 29 -6.84 -0.66 -10.38
C TRP A 29 -7.33 -0.55 -8.92
N GLU A 30 -7.54 0.66 -8.41
CA GLU A 30 -8.13 0.91 -7.09
C GLU A 30 -9.61 0.53 -7.09
N LEU A 31 -10.33 0.90 -8.15
CA LEU A 31 -11.73 0.48 -8.37
C LEU A 31 -11.83 -1.04 -8.43
N ASN A 32 -10.87 -1.70 -9.07
CA ASN A 32 -10.84 -3.16 -9.16
C ASN A 32 -10.61 -3.81 -7.80
N LEU A 33 -9.79 -3.25 -6.91
CA LEU A 33 -9.69 -3.74 -5.53
C LEU A 33 -11.04 -3.73 -4.82
N VAL A 34 -11.76 -2.61 -4.88
CA VAL A 34 -13.09 -2.49 -4.27
C VAL A 34 -14.08 -3.48 -4.89
N ARG A 35 -14.06 -3.64 -6.22
CA ARG A 35 -14.97 -4.55 -6.93
C ARG A 35 -14.71 -6.02 -6.63
N LEU A 36 -13.44 -6.42 -6.55
CA LEU A 36 -13.03 -7.82 -6.40
C LEU A 36 -13.12 -8.34 -4.97
N PHE A 37 -12.88 -7.48 -3.98
CA PHE A 37 -13.05 -7.82 -2.56
C PHE A 37 -14.44 -7.44 -2.02
N GLY A 38 -15.29 -6.82 -2.85
CA GLY A 38 -16.66 -6.45 -2.52
C GLY A 38 -16.75 -5.42 -1.39
N ARG A 39 -17.84 -5.48 -0.61
CA ARG A 39 -18.07 -4.58 0.55
C ARG A 39 -17.13 -4.84 1.73
N LYS A 40 -16.14 -5.70 1.58
CA LYS A 40 -15.23 -6.15 2.64
C LYS A 40 -13.93 -5.36 2.71
N GLY A 41 -13.82 -4.22 2.05
CA GLY A 41 -12.62 -3.41 2.07
C GLY A 41 -12.85 -1.95 1.67
N TYR A 42 -12.00 -1.07 2.23
CA TYR A 42 -11.99 0.37 1.94
C TYR A 42 -10.64 0.77 1.38
N VAL A 43 -10.62 1.47 0.26
CA VAL A 43 -9.42 2.02 -0.36
C VAL A 43 -9.32 3.50 -0.05
N LEU A 44 -8.20 3.90 0.53
CA LEU A 44 -7.87 5.28 0.87
C LEU A 44 -6.63 5.70 0.11
N ARG A 45 -6.59 6.95 -0.37
CA ARG A 45 -5.48 7.49 -1.17
C ARG A 45 -4.87 8.71 -0.53
N ASN A 46 -3.57 8.89 -0.77
CA ASN A 46 -2.84 10.10 -0.40
C ASN A 46 -3.09 10.50 1.06
N ILE A 47 -3.00 9.52 1.97
CA ILE A 47 -3.18 9.79 3.39
C ILE A 47 -1.89 10.28 4.03
N TYR A 48 -2.03 11.23 4.96
CA TYR A 48 -0.93 11.83 5.68
C TYR A 48 -0.94 11.35 7.13
N VAL A 49 0.09 10.62 7.52
CA VAL A 49 0.24 10.10 8.88
C VAL A 49 1.25 10.96 9.64
N PRO A 50 0.93 11.44 10.85
CA PRO A 50 1.85 12.27 11.63
C PRO A 50 3.09 11.48 12.06
N LYS A 51 4.24 12.16 12.03
CA LYS A 51 5.51 11.70 12.58
C LYS A 51 5.80 12.38 13.92
N ASN A 52 6.69 11.79 14.70
CA ASN A 52 7.06 12.32 16.01
C ASN A 52 7.78 13.69 15.95
N ASN A 53 8.33 14.07 14.80
CA ASN A 53 9.04 15.35 14.59
C ASN A 53 8.13 16.49 14.09
N GLY A 54 6.81 16.28 14.06
CA GLY A 54 5.84 17.26 13.56
C GLY A 54 5.65 17.26 12.03
N GLU A 55 6.39 16.43 11.29
CA GLU A 55 6.17 16.21 9.87
C GLU A 55 5.08 15.15 9.63
N THR A 56 4.74 14.92 8.37
CA THR A 56 3.84 13.84 7.96
C THR A 56 4.55 12.85 7.04
N SER A 57 4.03 11.62 7.00
CA SER A 57 4.37 10.61 6.01
C SER A 57 3.18 10.45 5.07
N GLU A 58 3.35 10.76 3.79
CA GLU A 58 2.33 10.53 2.77
C GLU A 58 2.37 9.08 2.32
N ILE A 59 1.21 8.42 2.35
CA ILE A 59 1.03 7.04 1.89
C ILE A 59 0.15 7.08 0.64
N ASP A 60 0.62 6.50 -0.45
CA ASP A 60 -0.08 6.54 -1.74
C ASP A 60 -1.46 5.88 -1.66
N VAL A 61 -1.52 4.64 -1.18
CA VAL A 61 -2.76 3.88 -1.07
C VAL A 61 -2.74 2.99 0.17
N VAL A 62 -3.85 3.01 0.88
CA VAL A 62 -4.15 2.10 1.99
C VAL A 62 -5.42 1.33 1.68
N PHE A 63 -5.36 0.01 1.73
CA PHE A 63 -6.52 -0.86 1.57
C PHE A 63 -6.83 -1.56 2.89
N ILE A 64 -7.90 -1.13 3.54
CA ILE A 64 -8.36 -1.62 4.84
C ILE A 64 -9.31 -2.80 4.61
N THR A 65 -9.05 -3.92 5.27
CA THR A 65 -9.81 -5.16 5.12
C THR A 65 -10.03 -5.83 6.47
N GLN A 66 -10.90 -6.84 6.52
CA GLN A 66 -11.09 -7.68 7.71
C GLN A 66 -9.82 -8.41 8.15
N LYS A 67 -8.86 -8.60 7.25
CA LYS A 67 -7.59 -9.30 7.51
C LYS A 67 -6.50 -8.40 8.04
N GLY A 68 -6.69 -7.09 7.97
CA GLY A 68 -5.71 -6.05 8.28
C GLY A 68 -5.62 -5.02 7.17
N ILE A 69 -4.54 -4.27 7.15
CA ILE A 69 -4.34 -3.11 6.29
C ILE A 69 -3.18 -3.37 5.34
N PHE A 70 -3.44 -3.25 4.03
CA PHE A 70 -2.40 -3.28 3.00
C PHE A 70 -1.93 -1.85 2.73
N VAL A 71 -0.66 -1.60 2.99
CA VAL A 71 0.01 -0.33 2.70
C VAL A 71 0.70 -0.48 1.36
N ILE A 72 0.19 0.24 0.36
CA ILE A 72 0.57 0.05 -1.04
C ILE A 72 1.34 1.28 -1.52
N GLU A 73 2.62 1.11 -1.81
CA GLU A 73 3.46 2.08 -2.47
C GLU A 73 3.38 1.88 -3.99
N SER A 74 2.91 2.89 -4.71
CA SER A 74 2.69 2.83 -6.16
C SER A 74 3.85 3.44 -6.93
N LYS A 75 4.45 2.68 -7.85
CA LYS A 75 5.57 3.13 -8.69
C LYS A 75 5.22 3.11 -10.16
N ASN A 76 5.20 4.29 -10.77
CA ASN A 76 4.78 4.47 -12.16
C ASN A 76 5.99 4.59 -13.12
N TYR A 77 6.86 3.59 -13.09
CA TYR A 77 8.02 3.50 -13.97
C TYR A 77 7.71 2.72 -15.26
N SER A 78 8.55 2.91 -16.26
CA SER A 78 8.62 2.08 -17.48
C SER A 78 10.03 1.50 -17.64
N GLY A 79 10.19 0.55 -18.56
CA GLY A 79 11.48 -0.11 -18.81
C GLY A 79 11.80 -1.21 -17.80
N TRP A 80 13.07 -1.46 -17.60
CA TRP A 80 13.55 -2.54 -16.72
C TRP A 80 13.89 -2.03 -15.33
N ILE A 81 13.39 -2.71 -14.31
CA ILE A 81 13.63 -2.38 -12.91
C ILE A 81 14.66 -3.33 -12.32
N PHE A 82 15.68 -2.75 -11.69
CA PHE A 82 16.74 -3.45 -10.98
C PHE A 82 16.82 -2.94 -9.55
N GLY A 83 16.92 -3.86 -8.60
CA GLY A 83 17.08 -3.50 -7.20
C GLY A 83 17.09 -4.71 -6.28
N ASP A 84 17.40 -4.46 -5.02
CA ASP A 84 17.33 -5.43 -3.95
C ASP A 84 16.83 -4.77 -2.67
N GLU A 85 16.45 -5.60 -1.71
CA GLU A 85 15.88 -5.13 -0.46
C GLU A 85 16.85 -4.27 0.38
N LYS A 86 18.16 -4.56 0.30
CA LYS A 86 19.19 -3.95 1.15
C LYS A 86 19.71 -2.62 0.62
N SER A 87 19.76 -2.46 -0.71
CA SER A 87 20.26 -1.25 -1.36
C SER A 87 19.45 -0.01 -1.03
N ALA A 88 20.10 1.13 -0.94
CA ALA A 88 19.42 2.40 -0.69
C ALA A 88 18.64 2.89 -1.91
N TYR A 89 19.07 2.54 -3.11
CA TYR A 89 18.48 2.98 -4.37
C TYR A 89 18.28 1.82 -5.34
N TRP A 90 17.21 1.93 -6.12
CA TRP A 90 16.91 1.08 -7.26
C TRP A 90 17.12 1.84 -8.57
N THR A 91 17.11 1.11 -9.69
CA THR A 91 17.34 1.69 -11.03
C THR A 91 16.23 1.26 -11.99
N ALA A 92 15.65 2.23 -12.68
CA ALA A 92 14.84 2.01 -13.88
C ALA A 92 15.70 2.29 -15.12
N MET A 93 15.77 1.36 -16.06
CA MET A 93 16.53 1.48 -17.31
C MET A 93 15.57 1.45 -18.49
N LEU A 94 15.59 2.49 -19.29
CA LEU A 94 14.77 2.61 -20.49
C LEU A 94 15.40 1.88 -21.70
N PRO A 95 14.66 1.67 -22.80
CA PRO A 95 15.18 1.01 -24.01
C PRO A 95 16.39 1.70 -24.64
N ASP A 96 16.49 3.02 -24.51
CA ASP A 96 17.64 3.84 -24.97
C ASP A 96 18.86 3.72 -24.04
N LYS A 97 18.81 2.83 -23.05
CA LYS A 97 19.81 2.59 -21.99
C LYS A 97 20.00 3.75 -21.01
N SER A 98 19.17 4.79 -21.08
CA SER A 98 19.13 5.81 -20.04
C SER A 98 18.68 5.20 -18.70
N LYS A 99 19.24 5.69 -17.60
CA LYS A 99 19.01 5.15 -16.24
C LYS A 99 18.46 6.24 -15.35
N ASN A 100 17.41 5.91 -14.61
CA ASN A 100 16.86 6.71 -13.55
C ASN A 100 17.01 5.98 -12.22
N ARG A 101 17.72 6.58 -11.26
CA ARG A 101 17.85 6.06 -9.89
C ARG A 101 16.74 6.64 -9.03
N PHE A 102 16.14 5.80 -8.20
CA PHE A 102 15.13 6.21 -7.25
C PHE A 102 15.32 5.51 -5.90
N TYR A 103 14.83 6.13 -4.83
CA TYR A 103 14.93 5.56 -3.50
C TYR A 103 14.23 4.21 -3.42
N ASN A 104 14.81 3.28 -2.66
CA ASN A 104 14.29 1.93 -2.50
C ASN A 104 12.84 1.96 -1.99
N PRO A 105 11.86 1.50 -2.78
CA PRO A 105 10.45 1.59 -2.41
C PRO A 105 10.06 0.70 -1.23
N ILE A 106 10.83 -0.37 -0.98
CA ILE A 106 10.64 -1.22 0.21
C ILE A 106 10.97 -0.42 1.46
N LYS A 107 12.09 0.31 1.48
CA LYS A 107 12.49 1.16 2.60
C LYS A 107 11.52 2.34 2.79
N GLN A 108 11.04 2.91 1.68
CA GLN A 108 10.03 3.95 1.72
C GLN A 108 8.76 3.44 2.39
N ASN A 109 8.22 2.34 1.91
CA ASN A 109 6.99 1.76 2.44
C ASN A 109 7.13 1.26 3.87
N SER A 110 8.30 0.73 4.24
CA SER A 110 8.58 0.33 5.63
C SER A 110 8.50 1.53 6.59
N THR A 111 8.90 2.72 6.13
CA THR A 111 8.75 3.97 6.89
C THR A 111 7.27 4.36 7.03
N HIS A 112 6.47 4.23 5.99
CA HIS A 112 5.03 4.46 6.03
C HIS A 112 4.35 3.52 7.02
N ILE A 113 4.66 2.23 6.95
CA ILE A 113 4.14 1.19 7.86
C ILE A 113 4.52 1.50 9.32
N LYS A 114 5.76 1.91 9.57
CA LYS A 114 6.19 2.30 10.91
C LYS A 114 5.32 3.41 11.50
N TRP A 115 5.11 4.49 10.76
CA TRP A 115 4.35 5.63 11.25
C TRP A 115 2.85 5.32 11.35
N LEU A 116 2.29 4.62 10.37
CA LEU A 116 0.90 4.16 10.44
C LEU A 116 0.69 3.19 11.60
N GLY A 117 1.60 2.24 11.81
CA GLY A 117 1.55 1.31 12.93
C GLY A 117 1.56 2.02 14.28
N GLN A 118 2.45 3.00 14.47
CA GLN A 118 2.49 3.81 15.69
C GLN A 118 1.19 4.59 15.89
N TYR A 119 0.67 5.21 14.83
CA TYR A 119 -0.60 5.94 14.87
C TYR A 119 -1.76 5.03 15.28
N LEU A 120 -1.80 3.81 14.79
CA LEU A 120 -2.79 2.78 15.13
C LEU A 120 -2.45 1.99 16.40
N GLN A 121 -1.45 2.42 17.17
CA GLN A 121 -0.99 1.74 18.40
C GLN A 121 -0.64 0.25 18.17
N ASN A 122 -0.20 -0.09 16.96
CA ASN A 122 0.09 -1.46 16.51
C ASN A 122 -1.06 -2.46 16.76
N SER A 123 -2.30 -1.98 16.69
CA SER A 123 -3.50 -2.78 17.01
C SER A 123 -3.96 -3.68 15.86
N VAL A 124 -3.45 -3.48 14.64
CA VAL A 124 -3.84 -4.23 13.44
C VAL A 124 -2.62 -4.65 12.63
N PRO A 125 -2.66 -5.80 11.93
CA PRO A 125 -1.61 -6.21 11.00
C PRO A 125 -1.51 -5.26 9.81
N LEU A 126 -0.27 -4.93 9.44
CA LEU A 126 0.04 -4.12 8.27
C LEU A 126 0.85 -4.96 7.28
N PHE A 127 0.41 -4.96 6.02
CA PHE A 127 1.04 -5.71 4.93
C PHE A 127 1.69 -4.74 3.95
N SER A 128 2.96 -4.99 3.61
CA SER A 128 3.73 -4.15 2.70
C SER A 128 3.57 -4.62 1.25
N VAL A 129 3.11 -3.72 0.37
CA VAL A 129 2.97 -4.00 -1.06
C VAL A 129 3.60 -2.88 -1.87
N ILE A 130 4.55 -3.22 -2.75
CA ILE A 130 5.13 -2.31 -3.73
C ILE A 130 4.55 -2.68 -5.10
N ALA A 131 3.75 -1.79 -5.67
CA ALA A 131 3.02 -2.04 -6.91
C ALA A 131 3.59 -1.20 -8.06
N PHE A 132 4.32 -1.85 -8.96
CA PHE A 132 4.86 -1.23 -10.16
C PHE A 132 3.84 -1.21 -11.30
N SER A 133 3.93 -0.18 -12.15
CA SER A 133 3.12 -0.07 -13.37
C SER A 133 3.35 -1.26 -14.30
N GLU A 134 2.35 -1.59 -15.11
CA GLU A 134 2.41 -2.66 -16.12
C GLU A 134 3.42 -2.36 -17.24
N ARG A 135 3.82 -1.08 -17.39
CA ARG A 135 4.77 -0.61 -18.42
C ARG A 135 6.22 -0.98 -18.12
N CYS A 136 6.51 -1.47 -16.93
CA CYS A 136 7.86 -1.91 -16.57
C CYS A 136 7.96 -3.44 -16.50
N GLU A 137 9.21 -3.93 -16.50
CA GLU A 137 9.55 -5.31 -16.22
C GLU A 137 10.46 -5.37 -14.99
N LEU A 138 10.09 -6.16 -13.99
CA LEU A 138 10.93 -6.43 -12.82
C LEU A 138 12.04 -7.41 -13.23
N LYS A 139 13.13 -6.87 -13.82
CA LYS A 139 14.16 -7.67 -14.50
C LYS A 139 15.06 -8.41 -13.54
N LYS A 140 15.51 -7.71 -12.48
CA LYS A 140 16.32 -8.28 -11.42
C LYS A 140 15.98 -7.56 -10.13
N VAL A 141 15.03 -8.11 -9.40
CA VAL A 141 14.58 -7.60 -8.11
C VAL A 141 14.71 -8.74 -7.09
N ALA A 142 15.55 -8.54 -6.07
CA ALA A 142 15.79 -9.52 -5.02
C ALA A 142 15.15 -9.06 -3.71
N VAL A 143 14.17 -9.82 -3.23
CA VAL A 143 13.47 -9.61 -1.96
C VAL A 143 13.60 -10.87 -1.12
N GLU A 144 14.19 -10.74 0.05
CA GLU A 144 14.41 -11.85 0.98
C GLU A 144 13.29 -11.97 2.02
N SER A 145 12.66 -10.84 2.39
CA SER A 145 11.56 -10.79 3.36
C SER A 145 10.29 -11.42 2.82
N THR A 146 9.60 -12.18 3.65
CA THR A 146 8.33 -12.85 3.30
C THR A 146 7.10 -11.98 3.52
N ASP A 147 7.25 -10.87 4.21
CA ASP A 147 6.22 -9.90 4.59
C ASP A 147 6.16 -8.68 3.65
N VAL A 148 6.98 -8.65 2.61
CA VAL A 148 7.02 -7.61 1.58
C VAL A 148 6.71 -8.21 0.21
N LEU A 149 5.72 -7.65 -0.46
CA LEU A 149 5.38 -8.01 -1.84
C LEU A 149 5.84 -6.92 -2.79
N VAL A 150 6.68 -7.30 -3.78
CA VAL A 150 7.08 -6.44 -4.90
C VAL A 150 6.53 -7.05 -6.18
N ILE A 151 5.54 -6.38 -6.76
CA ILE A 151 4.73 -6.93 -7.86
C ILE A 151 4.41 -5.87 -8.91
N LYS A 152 3.95 -6.32 -10.06
CA LYS A 152 3.25 -5.46 -11.03
C LYS A 152 1.79 -5.32 -10.64
N ARG A 153 1.15 -4.20 -10.98
CA ARG A 153 -0.26 -3.92 -10.61
C ARG A 153 -1.25 -4.95 -11.11
N ASP A 154 -1.01 -5.55 -12.29
CA ASP A 154 -1.84 -6.62 -12.84
C ASP A 154 -1.85 -7.89 -11.96
N ARG A 155 -0.88 -8.04 -11.05
CA ARG A 155 -0.80 -9.12 -10.06
C ARG A 155 -1.34 -8.76 -8.69
N LEU A 156 -1.75 -7.52 -8.48
CA LEU A 156 -2.12 -7.00 -7.16
C LEU A 156 -3.29 -7.79 -6.54
N TYR A 157 -4.32 -8.11 -7.33
CA TYR A 157 -5.43 -8.91 -6.84
C TYR A 157 -5.00 -10.29 -6.34
N ALA A 158 -4.24 -11.01 -7.15
CA ALA A 158 -3.77 -12.35 -6.81
C ALA A 158 -2.87 -12.35 -5.56
N ALA A 159 -2.02 -11.33 -5.43
CA ALA A 159 -1.13 -11.15 -4.29
C ALA A 159 -1.91 -10.86 -3.00
N ILE A 160 -2.86 -9.94 -3.02
CA ILE A 160 -3.72 -9.64 -1.86
C ILE A 160 -4.58 -10.86 -1.53
N ARG A 161 -5.14 -11.55 -2.53
CA ARG A 161 -5.95 -12.76 -2.34
C ARG A 161 -5.15 -13.87 -1.65
N SER A 162 -3.90 -14.06 -2.03
CA SER A 162 -3.01 -15.05 -1.39
C SER A 162 -2.78 -14.76 0.09
N ILE A 163 -2.61 -13.49 0.47
CA ILE A 163 -2.52 -13.09 1.88
C ILE A 163 -3.89 -13.30 2.57
N TRP A 164 -4.96 -12.85 1.93
CA TRP A 164 -6.31 -12.98 2.45
C TRP A 164 -6.66 -14.41 2.84
N ASP A 165 -6.41 -15.37 1.95
CA ASP A 165 -6.81 -16.76 2.16
C ASP A 165 -6.04 -17.46 3.31
N ARG A 166 -4.84 -16.99 3.64
CA ARG A 166 -4.01 -17.55 4.72
C ARG A 166 -4.07 -16.77 6.05
N THR A 167 -4.75 -15.62 6.06
CA THR A 167 -4.83 -14.76 7.26
C THR A 167 -6.21 -14.89 7.90
N ALA A 168 -6.26 -15.05 9.22
CA ALA A 168 -7.50 -15.05 9.97
C ALA A 168 -8.19 -13.66 9.95
N ASP A 169 -9.51 -13.63 10.12
CA ASP A 169 -10.24 -12.37 10.31
C ASP A 169 -9.88 -11.78 11.68
N ILE A 170 -9.41 -10.54 11.67
CA ILE A 170 -9.00 -9.83 12.87
C ILE A 170 -9.99 -8.70 13.16
N LEU A 171 -10.59 -8.14 12.11
CA LEU A 171 -11.60 -7.11 12.19
C LEU A 171 -12.96 -7.75 11.92
N SER A 172 -13.78 -7.95 12.95
CA SER A 172 -15.14 -8.46 12.77
C SER A 172 -16.08 -7.33 12.34
N GLU A 173 -16.96 -7.62 11.37
CA GLU A 173 -18.18 -6.85 11.20
C GLU A 173 -19.05 -7.13 12.43
N SER A 174 -19.18 -6.17 13.34
CA SER A 174 -20.14 -6.22 14.45
C SER A 174 -21.39 -5.48 14.07
#